data_11cdf72682866ea3962aeefc84dfe9a8
#
_entry.id   11cdf72682866ea3962aeefc84dfe9a8
#
_cell.length_a   1.000
_cell.length_b   1.000
_cell.length_c   1.000
_cell.angle_alpha   90.00
_cell.angle_beta   90.00
_cell.angle_gamma   90.00
#
_symmetry.space_group_name_H-M   'P 1'
#
loop_
_entity.id
_entity.type
_entity.pdbx_description
1 polymer ?
#
loop_
_entity_poly.entity_id
_entity_poly.type
_entity_poly.pdbx_seq_one_letter_code
_entity_poly.pdbx_strand_id
1 'polypeptide(L)'
;MWTSIQNLGYMVITAHYITPNFKIKKRIISFKEVKCPHTGFAIEETLVSCLTEWGIRNKLFSLTMDNASNNTSACEELVDTHKHELMLEGAHLHVRCCAHILNILVQDGMKIIHEGIKKIRELLKHIDSSPSRIQAFNQIAMVNGLPTKCGIALDIPNRWNSTFRMVREALKYKVVLNSYANQNAEISPNEQEWTKAQSICGFLKTFEEATKVVSSNRKPTSYMFLPLILSIKDALDNPAWQTSIVLEELAAAMKIKFEKYWGSDIDDSN
;
A
#
# COMPACT_ATOMS: atom_id res chain seq x y z
N MET A 1 -4.33 -4.30 12.44
CA MET A 1 -5.54 -3.79 13.16
C MET A 1 -6.25 -2.79 12.27
N TRP A 2 -7.58 -2.64 12.36
CA TRP A 2 -8.33 -1.60 11.66
C TRP A 2 -9.44 -1.07 12.56
N THR A 3 -9.89 0.15 12.27
CA THR A 3 -11.01 0.78 12.98
C THR A 3 -12.26 0.69 12.12
N SER A 4 -13.36 0.24 12.69
CA SER A 4 -14.66 0.17 12.02
C SER A 4 -15.28 1.56 11.84
N ILE A 5 -16.37 1.64 11.07
CA ILE A 5 -17.17 2.87 10.93
C ILE A 5 -17.71 3.35 12.29
N GLN A 6 -17.88 2.42 13.25
CA GLN A 6 -18.32 2.70 14.61
C GLN A 6 -17.17 3.08 15.56
N ASN A 7 -15.97 3.34 15.04
CA ASN A 7 -14.76 3.65 15.81
C ASN A 7 -14.30 2.53 16.77
N LEU A 8 -14.67 1.28 16.51
CA LEU A 8 -14.19 0.13 17.25
C LEU A 8 -12.93 -0.44 16.56
N GLY A 9 -11.90 -0.70 17.34
CA GLY A 9 -10.66 -1.30 16.86
C GLY A 9 -10.74 -2.82 16.85
N TYR A 10 -10.42 -3.44 15.71
CA TYR A 10 -10.40 -4.90 15.58
C TYR A 10 -9.01 -5.39 15.17
N MET A 11 -8.60 -6.50 15.74
CA MET A 11 -7.38 -7.22 15.38
C MET A 11 -7.71 -8.62 14.89
N VAL A 12 -7.16 -8.96 13.71
CA VAL A 12 -7.16 -10.33 13.19
C VAL A 12 -5.76 -10.89 13.35
N ILE A 13 -5.65 -12.07 13.93
CA ILE A 13 -4.40 -12.80 14.05
C ILE A 13 -4.49 -14.02 13.14
N THR A 14 -3.52 -14.12 12.23
CA THR A 14 -3.40 -15.23 11.29
C THR A 14 -2.11 -15.99 11.55
N ALA A 15 -2.21 -17.26 11.87
CA ALA A 15 -1.06 -18.14 12.01
C ALA A 15 -0.66 -18.74 10.64
N HIS A 16 0.61 -18.66 10.33
CA HIS A 16 1.24 -19.34 9.22
C HIS A 16 2.22 -20.38 9.82
N TYR A 17 2.09 -21.64 9.45
CA TYR A 17 2.91 -22.71 10.02
C TYR A 17 3.19 -23.81 9.00
N ILE A 18 4.26 -24.55 9.26
CA ILE A 18 4.64 -25.71 8.46
C ILE A 18 4.23 -26.98 9.21
N THR A 19 3.48 -27.84 8.54
CA THR A 19 3.08 -29.13 9.10
C THR A 19 4.25 -30.12 9.09
N PRO A 20 4.19 -31.23 9.87
CA PRO A 20 5.21 -32.29 9.82
C PRO A 20 5.48 -32.84 8.40
N ASN A 21 4.51 -32.76 7.51
CA ASN A 21 4.65 -33.16 6.10
C ASN A 21 5.14 -32.02 5.19
N PHE A 22 5.80 -31.00 5.74
CA PHE A 22 6.36 -29.83 5.04
C PHE A 22 5.35 -29.04 4.20
N LYS A 23 4.06 -29.02 4.59
CA LYS A 23 3.04 -28.22 3.94
C LYS A 23 2.80 -26.92 4.71
N ILE A 24 2.88 -25.80 4.02
CA ILE A 24 2.52 -24.49 4.58
C ILE A 24 1.00 -24.43 4.75
N LYS A 25 0.58 -24.03 5.93
CA LYS A 25 -0.82 -23.80 6.28
C LYS A 25 -1.02 -22.40 6.82
N LYS A 26 -2.21 -21.86 6.56
CA LYS A 26 -2.66 -20.57 7.05
C LYS A 26 -3.99 -20.75 7.78
N ARG A 27 -4.15 -20.16 8.97
CA ARG A 27 -5.36 -20.17 9.77
C ARG A 27 -5.58 -18.82 10.43
N ILE A 28 -6.81 -18.32 10.40
CA ILE A 28 -7.21 -17.22 11.27
C ILE A 28 -7.44 -17.85 12.65
N ILE A 29 -6.69 -17.41 13.64
CA ILE A 29 -6.73 -17.96 15.00
C ILE A 29 -7.42 -17.02 15.98
N SER A 30 -7.54 -15.74 15.64
CA SER A 30 -8.28 -14.77 16.46
C SER A 30 -8.87 -13.65 15.60
N PHE A 31 -10.04 -13.20 16.03
CA PHE A 31 -10.70 -11.99 15.59
C PHE A 31 -11.31 -11.35 16.83
N LYS A 32 -10.63 -10.33 17.37
CA LYS A 32 -11.02 -9.70 18.64
C LYS A 32 -11.08 -8.18 18.49
N GLU A 33 -11.96 -7.59 19.27
CA GLU A 33 -11.94 -6.16 19.53
C GLU A 33 -10.73 -5.84 20.42
N VAL A 34 -10.01 -4.76 20.08
CA VAL A 34 -8.93 -4.21 20.91
C VAL A 34 -9.46 -2.97 21.59
N LYS A 35 -9.43 -2.96 22.90
CA LYS A 35 -9.92 -1.83 23.71
C LYS A 35 -9.10 -0.57 23.46
N CYS A 36 -9.77 0.58 23.43
CA CYS A 36 -9.12 1.87 23.42
C CYS A 36 -8.50 2.24 24.78
N PRO A 37 -7.37 2.97 24.79
CA PRO A 37 -6.58 3.40 23.64
C PRO A 37 -5.76 2.26 23.04
N HIS A 38 -5.59 2.26 21.71
CA HIS A 38 -4.83 1.24 20.97
C HIS A 38 -3.32 1.45 21.13
N THR A 39 -2.81 1.32 22.35
CA THR A 39 -1.39 1.42 22.69
C THR A 39 -0.62 0.15 22.29
N GLY A 40 0.72 0.22 22.31
CA GLY A 40 1.57 -0.96 22.17
C GLY A 40 1.19 -2.05 23.18
N PHE A 41 1.00 -1.68 24.43
CA PHE A 41 0.57 -2.57 25.53
C PHE A 41 -0.76 -3.28 25.22
N ALA A 42 -1.81 -2.56 24.81
CA ALA A 42 -3.11 -3.17 24.50
C ALA A 42 -3.03 -4.17 23.32
N ILE A 43 -2.15 -3.89 22.34
CA ILE A 43 -1.89 -4.79 21.21
C ILE A 43 -1.14 -6.02 21.69
N GLU A 44 -0.08 -5.83 22.49
CA GLU A 44 0.73 -6.92 23.08
C GLU A 44 -0.15 -7.83 23.95
N GLU A 45 -0.92 -7.29 24.89
CA GLU A 45 -1.83 -8.04 25.76
C GLU A 45 -2.81 -8.91 24.94
N THR A 46 -3.37 -8.35 23.87
CA THR A 46 -4.29 -9.08 22.99
C THR A 46 -3.58 -10.21 22.23
N LEU A 47 -2.34 -9.98 21.81
CA LEU A 47 -1.49 -11.00 21.15
C LEU A 47 -1.15 -12.12 22.13
N VAL A 48 -0.64 -11.80 23.31
CA VAL A 48 -0.26 -12.76 24.36
C VAL A 48 -1.46 -13.60 24.77
N SER A 49 -2.63 -12.97 25.00
CA SER A 49 -3.88 -13.68 25.31
C SER A 49 -4.20 -14.73 24.22
N CYS A 50 -4.15 -14.33 22.95
CA CYS A 50 -4.42 -15.24 21.85
C CYS A 50 -3.40 -16.39 21.77
N LEU A 51 -2.09 -16.09 21.87
CA LEU A 51 -1.02 -17.08 21.81
C LEU A 51 -1.12 -18.07 22.98
N THR A 52 -1.54 -17.61 24.15
CA THR A 52 -1.78 -18.43 25.34
C THR A 52 -3.00 -19.32 25.17
N GLU A 53 -4.12 -18.80 24.71
CA GLU A 53 -5.32 -19.57 24.39
C GLU A 53 -5.03 -20.74 23.43
N TRP A 54 -4.13 -20.53 22.48
CA TRP A 54 -3.73 -21.56 21.52
C TRP A 54 -2.53 -22.42 21.96
N GLY A 55 -1.89 -22.12 23.09
CA GLY A 55 -0.71 -22.82 23.60
C GLY A 55 0.48 -22.78 22.64
N ILE A 56 0.70 -21.65 21.97
CA ILE A 56 1.72 -21.50 20.91
C ILE A 56 2.73 -20.38 21.17
N ARG A 57 2.79 -19.81 22.37
CA ARG A 57 3.73 -18.71 22.71
C ARG A 57 5.18 -19.10 22.41
N ASN A 58 5.61 -20.29 22.85
CA ASN A 58 6.95 -20.83 22.63
C ASN A 58 7.22 -21.33 21.19
N LYS A 59 6.26 -21.21 20.30
CA LYS A 59 6.35 -21.58 18.88
C LYS A 59 6.36 -20.38 17.95
N LEU A 60 6.26 -19.17 18.53
CA LEU A 60 6.27 -17.94 17.75
C LEU A 60 7.69 -17.64 17.27
N PHE A 61 7.89 -17.66 15.94
CA PHE A 61 9.17 -17.33 15.32
C PHE A 61 9.20 -15.85 14.90
N SER A 62 8.16 -15.39 14.21
CA SER A 62 8.08 -14.00 13.74
C SER A 62 6.66 -13.50 13.71
N LEU A 63 6.51 -12.18 13.79
CA LEU A 63 5.27 -11.43 13.76
C LEU A 63 5.35 -10.35 12.70
N THR A 64 4.53 -10.46 11.66
CA THR A 64 4.46 -9.44 10.61
C THR A 64 3.33 -8.48 10.89
N MET A 65 3.66 -7.20 11.06
CA MET A 65 2.72 -6.12 11.30
C MET A 65 3.00 -4.94 10.37
N ASP A 66 2.03 -4.03 10.21
CA ASP A 66 2.33 -2.75 9.55
C ASP A 66 3.24 -1.88 10.42
N ASN A 67 3.83 -0.84 9.81
CA ASN A 67 4.89 -0.03 10.44
C ASN A 67 4.34 1.11 11.30
N ALA A 68 3.13 0.97 11.85
CA ALA A 68 2.62 1.91 12.85
C ALA A 68 3.47 1.84 14.13
N SER A 69 3.73 3.00 14.76
CA SER A 69 4.55 3.07 15.98
C SER A 69 4.06 2.16 17.09
N ASN A 70 2.74 2.08 17.27
CA ASN A 70 2.13 1.21 18.29
C ASN A 70 2.40 -0.28 18.04
N ASN A 71 2.51 -0.71 16.78
CA ASN A 71 2.86 -2.08 16.45
C ASN A 71 4.34 -2.38 16.73
N THR A 72 5.22 -1.41 16.48
CA THR A 72 6.64 -1.52 16.84
C THR A 72 6.78 -1.62 18.35
N SER A 73 6.17 -0.72 19.10
CA SER A 73 6.16 -0.76 20.57
C SER A 73 5.60 -2.08 21.12
N ALA A 74 4.52 -2.62 20.54
CA ALA A 74 3.98 -3.91 20.95
C ALA A 74 4.95 -5.07 20.74
N CYS A 75 5.72 -5.06 19.65
CA CYS A 75 6.75 -6.07 19.41
C CYS A 75 7.92 -5.95 20.37
N GLU A 76 8.39 -4.74 20.65
CA GLU A 76 9.44 -4.44 21.61
C GLU A 76 9.03 -4.93 23.02
N GLU A 77 7.83 -4.57 23.47
CA GLU A 77 7.28 -4.95 24.76
C GLU A 77 7.08 -6.47 24.88
N LEU A 78 6.65 -7.14 23.80
CA LEU A 78 6.54 -8.60 23.75
C LEU A 78 7.91 -9.29 23.90
N VAL A 79 8.96 -8.73 23.28
CA VAL A 79 10.33 -9.26 23.46
C VAL A 79 10.80 -9.01 24.89
N ASP A 80 10.68 -7.79 25.41
CA ASP A 80 11.17 -7.44 26.74
C ASP A 80 10.51 -8.29 27.84
N THR A 81 9.21 -8.55 27.73
CA THR A 81 8.45 -9.26 28.75
C THR A 81 8.57 -10.79 28.62
N HIS A 82 8.66 -11.32 27.39
CA HIS A 82 8.55 -12.76 27.11
C HIS A 82 9.77 -13.38 26.41
N LYS A 83 10.91 -12.69 26.40
CA LYS A 83 12.14 -13.08 25.71
C LYS A 83 12.46 -14.58 25.86
N HIS A 84 12.42 -15.10 27.07
CA HIS A 84 12.81 -16.49 27.38
C HIS A 84 11.83 -17.56 26.86
N GLU A 85 10.61 -17.13 26.45
CA GLU A 85 9.60 -18.02 25.90
C GLU A 85 9.59 -17.98 24.38
N LEU A 86 10.22 -16.96 23.78
CA LEU A 86 10.25 -16.78 22.33
C LEU A 86 11.36 -17.60 21.67
N MET A 87 11.10 -18.05 20.46
CA MET A 87 12.14 -18.70 19.65
C MET A 87 13.29 -17.72 19.40
N LEU A 88 14.54 -18.20 19.56
CA LEU A 88 15.76 -17.40 19.41
C LEU A 88 15.72 -16.10 20.23
N GLU A 89 15.13 -16.16 21.42
CA GLU A 89 14.97 -15.01 22.31
C GLU A 89 14.33 -13.77 21.65
N GLY A 90 13.50 -13.98 20.63
CA GLY A 90 12.81 -12.92 19.91
C GLY A 90 13.68 -12.14 18.89
N ALA A 91 14.91 -12.57 18.60
CA ALA A 91 15.84 -11.88 17.69
C ALA A 91 15.23 -11.58 16.29
N HIS A 92 14.30 -12.42 15.83
CA HIS A 92 13.62 -12.26 14.53
C HIS A 92 12.11 -12.04 14.67
N LEU A 93 11.67 -11.58 15.85
CA LEU A 93 10.24 -11.46 16.11
C LEU A 93 9.56 -10.47 15.17
N HIS A 94 10.05 -9.23 15.09
CA HIS A 94 9.39 -8.17 14.37
C HIS A 94 9.79 -8.14 12.89
N VAL A 95 8.89 -8.59 12.02
CA VAL A 95 9.04 -8.46 10.56
C VAL A 95 8.14 -7.34 10.08
N ARG A 96 8.75 -6.26 9.60
CA ARG A 96 8.02 -5.11 9.05
C ARG A 96 7.30 -5.47 7.76
N CYS A 97 6.04 -5.05 7.61
CA CYS A 97 5.24 -5.33 6.42
C CYS A 97 5.82 -4.62 5.18
N CYS A 98 6.44 -5.36 4.28
CA CYS A 98 7.01 -4.85 3.04
C CYS A 98 5.96 -4.11 2.17
N ALA A 99 4.75 -4.65 2.04
CA ALA A 99 3.68 -4.00 1.29
C ALA A 99 3.30 -2.63 1.88
N HIS A 100 3.37 -2.46 3.20
CA HIS A 100 3.13 -1.18 3.86
C HIS A 100 4.29 -0.21 3.64
N ILE A 101 5.54 -0.69 3.67
CA ILE A 101 6.71 0.14 3.34
C ILE A 101 6.58 0.66 1.90
N LEU A 102 6.27 -0.20 0.93
CA LEU A 102 6.01 0.22 -0.46
C LEU A 102 4.89 1.25 -0.56
N ASN A 103 3.82 1.08 0.22
CA ASN A 103 2.73 2.05 0.24
C ASN A 103 3.19 3.43 0.74
N ILE A 104 3.95 3.49 1.83
CA ILE A 104 4.48 4.75 2.38
C ILE A 104 5.42 5.41 1.37
N LEU A 105 6.33 4.64 0.79
CA LEU A 105 7.34 5.09 -0.15
C LEU A 105 6.70 5.73 -1.39
N VAL A 106 5.72 5.05 -2.00
CA VAL A 106 5.04 5.57 -3.19
C VAL A 106 4.11 6.73 -2.84
N GLN A 107 3.44 6.71 -1.69
CA GLN A 107 2.60 7.84 -1.27
C GLN A 107 3.40 9.12 -1.08
N ASP A 108 4.62 9.05 -0.52
CA ASP A 108 5.48 10.22 -0.41
C ASP A 108 5.87 10.79 -1.78
N GLY A 109 6.22 9.93 -2.73
CA GLY A 109 6.47 10.36 -4.11
C GLY A 109 5.24 10.99 -4.78
N MET A 110 4.06 10.40 -4.61
CA MET A 110 2.83 10.89 -5.23
C MET A 110 2.36 12.26 -4.72
N LYS A 111 2.92 12.78 -3.62
CA LYS A 111 2.63 14.14 -3.15
C LYS A 111 2.95 15.21 -4.19
N ILE A 112 3.94 14.96 -5.06
CA ILE A 112 4.37 15.88 -6.11
C ILE A 112 3.26 16.17 -7.13
N ILE A 113 2.35 15.20 -7.36
CA ILE A 113 1.21 15.36 -8.27
C ILE A 113 -0.14 15.45 -7.52
N HIS A 114 -0.09 15.80 -6.25
CA HIS A 114 -1.28 15.82 -5.38
C HIS A 114 -2.44 16.62 -6.00
N GLU A 115 -2.19 17.81 -6.53
CA GLU A 115 -3.23 18.68 -7.11
C GLU A 115 -3.87 18.04 -8.34
N GLY A 116 -3.10 17.46 -9.26
CA GLY A 116 -3.63 16.75 -10.42
C GLY A 116 -4.48 15.54 -10.03
N ILE A 117 -4.01 14.75 -9.06
CA ILE A 117 -4.78 13.61 -8.52
C ILE A 117 -6.08 14.08 -7.88
N LYS A 118 -6.03 15.17 -7.11
CA LYS A 118 -7.20 15.75 -6.46
C LYS A 118 -8.26 16.16 -7.48
N LYS A 119 -7.85 16.89 -8.53
CA LYS A 119 -8.76 17.33 -9.62
C LYS A 119 -9.38 16.13 -10.36
N ILE A 120 -8.58 15.10 -10.68
CA ILE A 120 -9.10 13.85 -11.28
C ILE A 120 -10.16 13.23 -10.37
N ARG A 121 -9.86 13.09 -9.08
CA ARG A 121 -10.79 12.49 -8.09
C ARG A 121 -12.09 13.29 -7.96
N GLU A 122 -12.01 14.61 -7.90
CA GLU A 122 -13.18 15.49 -7.79
C GLU A 122 -14.04 15.43 -9.06
N LEU A 123 -13.42 15.43 -10.24
CA LEU A 123 -14.13 15.27 -11.51
C LEU A 123 -14.84 13.91 -11.59
N LEU A 124 -14.19 12.83 -11.20
CA LEU A 124 -14.80 11.50 -11.16
C LEU A 124 -15.95 11.41 -10.16
N LYS A 125 -15.80 12.00 -8.96
CA LYS A 125 -16.89 12.11 -7.98
C LYS A 125 -18.06 12.90 -8.55
N HIS A 126 -17.79 13.98 -9.29
CA HIS A 126 -18.82 14.76 -9.93
C HIS A 126 -19.59 13.91 -10.95
N ILE A 127 -18.89 13.14 -11.78
CA ILE A 127 -19.53 12.23 -12.76
C ILE A 127 -20.38 11.18 -12.03
N ASP A 128 -19.83 10.52 -11.03
CA ASP A 128 -20.48 9.41 -10.32
C ASP A 128 -21.67 9.85 -9.43
N SER A 129 -21.82 11.14 -9.18
CA SER A 129 -22.85 11.67 -8.27
C SER A 129 -24.27 11.63 -8.83
N SER A 130 -24.46 11.35 -10.13
CA SER A 130 -25.79 11.33 -10.76
C SER A 130 -25.83 10.43 -12.00
N PRO A 131 -26.91 9.65 -12.21
CA PRO A 131 -27.09 8.85 -13.42
C PRO A 131 -27.06 9.67 -14.72
N SER A 132 -27.59 10.89 -14.71
CA SER A 132 -27.58 11.78 -15.89
C SER A 132 -26.15 12.21 -16.24
N ARG A 133 -25.28 12.45 -15.26
CA ARG A 133 -23.87 12.79 -15.48
C ARG A 133 -23.08 11.61 -16.03
N ILE A 134 -23.31 10.41 -15.51
CA ILE A 134 -22.74 9.18 -16.06
C ILE A 134 -23.18 9.00 -17.52
N GLN A 135 -24.44 9.24 -17.82
CA GLN A 135 -24.96 9.16 -19.20
C GLN A 135 -24.28 10.18 -20.13
N ALA A 136 -24.14 11.42 -19.70
CA ALA A 136 -23.43 12.46 -20.45
C ALA A 136 -21.98 12.08 -20.73
N PHE A 137 -21.27 11.61 -19.70
CA PHE A 137 -19.90 11.08 -19.84
C PHE A 137 -19.83 9.94 -20.86
N ASN A 138 -20.74 8.95 -20.76
CA ASN A 138 -20.79 7.80 -21.65
C ASN A 138 -21.09 8.22 -23.12
N GLN A 139 -21.93 9.22 -23.35
CA GLN A 139 -22.17 9.74 -24.69
C GLN A 139 -20.88 10.32 -25.31
N ILE A 140 -20.13 11.10 -24.55
CA ILE A 140 -18.85 11.64 -25.01
C ILE A 140 -17.85 10.50 -25.26
N ALA A 141 -17.81 9.48 -24.40
CA ALA A 141 -16.93 8.32 -24.57
C ALA A 141 -17.24 7.57 -25.87
N MET A 142 -18.52 7.33 -26.17
CA MET A 142 -18.97 6.69 -27.42
C MET A 142 -18.55 7.47 -28.65
N VAL A 143 -18.73 8.80 -28.66
CA VAL A 143 -18.29 9.66 -29.76
C VAL A 143 -16.78 9.57 -29.99
N ASN A 144 -16.00 9.38 -28.94
CA ASN A 144 -14.55 9.23 -29.02
C ASN A 144 -14.08 7.77 -29.23
N GLY A 145 -14.99 6.83 -29.51
CA GLY A 145 -14.68 5.42 -29.77
C GLY A 145 -14.16 4.66 -28.53
N LEU A 146 -14.39 5.21 -27.34
CA LEU A 146 -13.98 4.57 -26.07
C LEU A 146 -15.14 3.75 -25.48
N PRO A 147 -14.83 2.66 -24.76
CA PRO A 147 -15.86 1.87 -24.10
C PRO A 147 -16.70 2.73 -23.14
N THR A 148 -18.02 2.58 -23.22
CA THR A 148 -18.91 3.12 -22.21
C THR A 148 -18.70 2.38 -20.91
N LYS A 149 -18.49 3.10 -19.81
CA LYS A 149 -18.24 2.53 -18.50
C LYS A 149 -19.17 3.18 -17.49
N CYS A 150 -19.63 2.41 -16.52
CA CYS A 150 -20.33 2.93 -15.35
C CYS A 150 -19.41 3.72 -14.41
N GLY A 151 -18.53 4.54 -14.96
CA GLY A 151 -17.53 5.33 -14.24
C GLY A 151 -16.14 4.66 -14.15
N ILE A 152 -15.13 5.50 -13.96
CA ILE A 152 -13.78 5.09 -13.57
C ILE A 152 -13.82 4.92 -12.06
N ALA A 153 -13.37 3.77 -11.54
CA ALA A 153 -13.40 3.49 -10.12
C ALA A 153 -12.62 4.55 -9.33
N LEU A 154 -13.26 5.13 -8.33
CA LEU A 154 -12.63 6.03 -7.37
C LEU A 154 -11.58 5.28 -6.54
N ASP A 155 -10.57 6.02 -6.12
CA ASP A 155 -9.53 5.47 -5.27
C ASP A 155 -9.91 5.40 -3.79
N ILE A 156 -9.10 4.64 -3.05
CA ILE A 156 -9.05 4.65 -1.60
C ILE A 156 -7.76 5.41 -1.25
N PRO A 157 -7.83 6.66 -0.75
CA PRO A 157 -6.67 7.55 -0.62
C PRO A 157 -5.49 6.96 0.16
N ASN A 158 -5.75 6.06 1.11
CA ASN A 158 -4.72 5.42 1.93
C ASN A 158 -4.03 4.22 1.25
N ARG A 159 -4.43 3.89 0.00
CA ARG A 159 -3.89 2.77 -0.77
C ARG A 159 -3.39 3.26 -2.11
N TRP A 160 -2.09 3.50 -2.21
CA TRP A 160 -1.47 4.04 -3.43
C TRP A 160 -1.85 3.28 -4.71
N ASN A 161 -1.96 1.95 -4.65
CA ASN A 161 -2.36 1.14 -5.81
C ASN A 161 -3.73 1.52 -6.37
N SER A 162 -4.67 1.91 -5.50
CA SER A 162 -5.99 2.34 -5.95
C SER A 162 -5.92 3.70 -6.64
N THR A 163 -5.14 4.63 -6.09
CA THR A 163 -4.90 5.95 -6.70
C THR A 163 -4.18 5.80 -8.04
N PHE A 164 -3.15 4.97 -8.09
CA PHE A 164 -2.44 4.66 -9.34
C PHE A 164 -3.39 4.11 -10.42
N ARG A 165 -4.26 3.16 -10.06
CA ARG A 165 -5.25 2.59 -11.00
C ARG A 165 -6.24 3.65 -11.46
N MET A 166 -6.76 4.48 -10.56
CA MET A 166 -7.65 5.58 -10.89
C MET A 166 -7.00 6.52 -11.91
N VAL A 167 -5.78 6.99 -11.65
CA VAL A 167 -5.05 7.89 -12.54
C VAL A 167 -4.76 7.23 -13.89
N ARG A 168 -4.30 5.98 -13.89
CA ARG A 168 -4.03 5.20 -15.11
C ARG A 168 -5.27 5.01 -15.98
N GLU A 169 -6.42 4.74 -15.39
CA GLU A 169 -7.69 4.66 -16.12
C GLU A 169 -8.13 6.05 -16.61
N ALA A 170 -8.02 7.09 -15.77
CA ALA A 170 -8.35 8.47 -16.16
C ALA A 170 -7.52 8.94 -17.37
N LEU A 171 -6.23 8.56 -17.44
CA LEU A 171 -5.38 8.88 -18.60
C LEU A 171 -5.91 8.31 -19.92
N LYS A 172 -6.51 7.13 -19.91
CA LYS A 172 -7.13 6.53 -21.10
C LYS A 172 -8.34 7.33 -21.57
N TYR A 173 -9.05 7.96 -20.62
CA TYR A 173 -10.24 8.78 -20.89
C TYR A 173 -9.93 10.28 -20.86
N LYS A 174 -8.66 10.71 -20.94
CA LYS A 174 -8.26 12.12 -20.85
C LYS A 174 -9.10 13.03 -21.76
N VAL A 175 -9.27 12.67 -23.04
CA VAL A 175 -10.03 13.44 -24.01
C VAL A 175 -11.50 13.57 -23.58
N VAL A 176 -12.08 12.46 -23.13
CA VAL A 176 -13.48 12.41 -22.67
C VAL A 176 -13.68 13.23 -21.40
N LEU A 177 -12.76 13.09 -20.43
CA LEU A 177 -12.80 13.83 -19.18
C LEU A 177 -12.68 15.33 -19.40
N ASN A 178 -11.76 15.76 -20.26
CA ASN A 178 -11.60 17.18 -20.60
C ASN A 178 -12.83 17.72 -21.32
N SER A 179 -13.39 16.98 -22.30
CA SER A 179 -14.61 17.37 -23.03
C SER A 179 -15.82 17.47 -22.09
N TYR A 180 -15.93 16.49 -21.18
CA TYR A 180 -17.01 16.50 -20.18
C TYR A 180 -16.87 17.68 -19.22
N ALA A 181 -15.66 17.95 -18.71
CA ALA A 181 -15.40 19.04 -17.79
C ALA A 181 -15.73 20.39 -18.41
N ASN A 182 -15.34 20.62 -19.66
CA ASN A 182 -15.63 21.87 -20.37
C ASN A 182 -17.13 22.15 -20.52
N GLN A 183 -17.97 21.12 -20.51
CA GLN A 183 -19.42 21.24 -20.70
C GLN A 183 -20.21 21.23 -19.38
N ASN A 184 -19.71 20.55 -18.36
CA ASN A 184 -20.51 20.15 -17.20
C ASN A 184 -19.84 20.39 -15.83
N ALA A 185 -18.55 20.76 -15.78
CA ALA A 185 -17.83 20.92 -14.54
C ALA A 185 -16.78 22.04 -14.63
N GLU A 186 -16.52 22.72 -13.51
CA GLU A 186 -15.48 23.77 -13.45
C GLU A 186 -14.08 23.20 -13.14
N ILE A 187 -13.99 21.92 -12.78
CA ILE A 187 -12.76 21.28 -12.29
C ILE A 187 -12.25 20.31 -13.34
N SER A 188 -11.06 20.59 -13.87
CA SER A 188 -10.31 19.67 -14.75
C SER A 188 -8.80 19.83 -14.52
N PRO A 189 -8.03 18.75 -14.63
CA PRO A 189 -6.58 18.87 -14.72
C PRO A 189 -6.17 19.63 -15.99
N ASN A 190 -5.16 20.48 -15.87
CA ASN A 190 -4.55 21.14 -17.04
C ASN A 190 -3.58 20.19 -17.77
N GLU A 191 -3.07 20.61 -18.94
CA GLU A 191 -2.15 19.78 -19.74
C GLU A 191 -0.86 19.41 -19.00
N GLN A 192 -0.32 20.29 -18.18
CA GLN A 192 0.88 20.01 -17.39
C GLN A 192 0.61 18.96 -16.32
N GLU A 193 -0.56 19.03 -15.66
CA GLU A 193 -0.98 18.04 -14.65
C GLU A 193 -1.20 16.66 -15.30
N TRP A 194 -1.81 16.61 -16.49
CA TRP A 194 -1.95 15.37 -17.25
C TRP A 194 -0.59 14.78 -17.68
N THR A 195 0.33 15.61 -18.15
CA THR A 195 1.68 15.18 -18.54
C THR A 195 2.46 14.62 -17.35
N LYS A 196 2.41 15.31 -16.20
CA LYS A 196 3.00 14.82 -14.95
C LYS A 196 2.39 13.47 -14.54
N ALA A 197 1.07 13.35 -14.57
CA ALA A 197 0.38 12.12 -14.22
C ALA A 197 0.80 10.94 -15.13
N GLN A 198 0.97 11.18 -16.42
CA GLN A 198 1.41 10.18 -17.39
C GLN A 198 2.85 9.71 -17.10
N SER A 199 3.78 10.64 -16.88
CA SER A 199 5.18 10.32 -16.57
C SER A 199 5.30 9.49 -15.30
N ILE A 200 4.58 9.88 -14.25
CA ILE A 200 4.59 9.17 -12.97
C ILE A 200 3.93 7.79 -13.08
N CYS A 201 2.88 7.62 -13.88
CA CYS A 201 2.30 6.29 -14.11
C CYS A 201 3.29 5.33 -14.80
N GLY A 202 4.15 5.83 -15.69
CA GLY A 202 5.23 5.03 -16.27
C GLY A 202 6.22 4.54 -15.22
N PHE A 203 6.70 5.44 -14.39
CA PHE A 203 7.62 5.15 -13.29
C PHE A 203 7.04 4.17 -12.27
N LEU A 204 5.82 4.39 -11.81
CA LEU A 204 5.19 3.59 -10.74
C LEU A 204 4.81 2.17 -11.16
N LYS A 205 4.91 1.81 -12.43
CA LYS A 205 4.59 0.46 -12.91
C LYS A 205 5.42 -0.62 -12.21
N THR A 206 6.72 -0.41 -12.05
CA THR A 206 7.62 -1.33 -11.34
C THR A 206 7.16 -1.55 -9.90
N PHE A 207 6.73 -0.49 -9.22
CA PHE A 207 6.25 -0.56 -7.84
C PHE A 207 4.88 -1.26 -7.74
N GLU A 208 4.03 -1.15 -8.77
CA GLU A 208 2.77 -1.91 -8.84
C GLU A 208 3.05 -3.41 -8.94
N GLU A 209 4.00 -3.82 -9.76
CA GLU A 209 4.41 -5.22 -9.91
C GLU A 209 5.03 -5.74 -8.61
N ALA A 210 5.91 -4.98 -7.99
CA ALA A 210 6.50 -5.29 -6.70
C ALA A 210 5.43 -5.50 -5.61
N THR A 211 4.47 -4.58 -5.52
CA THR A 211 3.40 -4.69 -4.53
C THR A 211 2.51 -5.92 -4.76
N LYS A 212 2.24 -6.30 -6.01
CA LYS A 212 1.49 -7.52 -6.33
C LYS A 212 2.21 -8.78 -5.86
N VAL A 213 3.54 -8.81 -5.99
CA VAL A 213 4.36 -9.94 -5.54
C VAL A 213 4.29 -10.09 -4.03
N VAL A 214 4.61 -9.03 -3.25
CA VAL A 214 4.64 -9.10 -1.78
C VAL A 214 3.26 -9.25 -1.15
N SER A 215 2.20 -8.81 -1.84
CA SER A 215 0.82 -8.96 -1.37
C SER A 215 0.19 -10.29 -1.73
N SER A 216 0.93 -11.20 -2.38
CA SER A 216 0.41 -12.52 -2.73
C SER A 216 0.17 -13.35 -1.47
N ASN A 217 -1.03 -13.95 -1.39
CA ASN A 217 -1.42 -14.81 -0.27
C ASN A 217 -1.49 -16.31 -0.64
N ARG A 218 -1.15 -16.66 -1.89
CA ARG A 218 -1.26 -18.02 -2.43
C ARG A 218 0.04 -18.81 -2.38
N LYS A 219 1.18 -18.11 -2.34
CA LYS A 219 2.53 -18.71 -2.37
C LYS A 219 3.43 -18.00 -1.34
N PRO A 220 4.44 -18.67 -0.79
CA PRO A 220 5.49 -18.00 -0.03
C PRO A 220 6.16 -16.94 -0.90
N THR A 221 6.46 -15.79 -0.34
CA THR A 221 7.07 -14.66 -1.07
C THR A 221 8.42 -14.25 -0.51
N SER A 222 8.86 -14.86 0.59
CA SER A 222 10.12 -14.51 1.28
C SER A 222 11.35 -14.65 0.38
N TYR A 223 11.41 -15.67 -0.48
CA TYR A 223 12.51 -15.86 -1.43
C TYR A 223 12.58 -14.78 -2.52
N MET A 224 11.48 -14.08 -2.76
CA MET A 224 11.42 -12.97 -3.71
C MET A 224 11.80 -11.63 -3.09
N PHE A 225 11.97 -11.59 -1.77
CA PHE A 225 12.16 -10.33 -1.04
C PHE A 225 13.41 -9.58 -1.51
N LEU A 226 14.59 -10.21 -1.42
CA LEU A 226 15.84 -9.55 -1.80
C LEU A 226 15.89 -9.15 -3.29
N PRO A 227 15.59 -10.02 -4.25
CA PRO A 227 15.53 -9.62 -5.67
C PRO A 227 14.57 -8.45 -5.91
N LEU A 228 13.46 -8.40 -5.18
CA LEU A 228 12.48 -7.33 -5.31
C LEU A 228 13.02 -5.99 -4.80
N ILE A 229 13.66 -5.99 -3.63
CA ILE A 229 14.25 -4.78 -3.04
C ILE A 229 15.37 -4.23 -3.93
N LEU A 230 16.22 -5.10 -4.48
CA LEU A 230 17.25 -4.71 -5.45
C LEU A 230 16.63 -4.09 -6.72
N SER A 231 15.58 -4.71 -7.27
CA SER A 231 14.86 -4.16 -8.43
C SER A 231 14.23 -2.79 -8.14
N ILE A 232 13.76 -2.55 -6.92
CA ILE A 232 13.24 -1.25 -6.50
C ILE A 232 14.38 -0.24 -6.38
N LYS A 233 15.52 -0.64 -5.80
CA LYS A 233 16.72 0.21 -5.72
C LYS A 233 17.17 0.63 -7.12
N ASP A 234 17.32 -0.32 -8.04
CA ASP A 234 17.69 -0.06 -9.43
C ASP A 234 16.69 0.88 -10.14
N ALA A 235 15.39 0.70 -9.85
CA ALA A 235 14.37 1.59 -10.39
C ALA A 235 14.48 3.02 -9.82
N LEU A 236 14.84 3.19 -8.55
CA LEU A 236 15.02 4.49 -7.93
C LEU A 236 16.32 5.19 -8.40
N ASP A 237 17.38 4.42 -8.67
CA ASP A 237 18.68 4.92 -9.07
C ASP A 237 18.82 5.09 -10.59
N ASN A 238 17.79 4.76 -11.38
CA ASN A 238 17.85 4.79 -12.84
C ASN A 238 18.08 6.22 -13.38
N PRO A 239 19.18 6.48 -14.08
CA PRO A 239 19.53 7.81 -14.60
C PRO A 239 18.52 8.34 -15.64
N ALA A 240 17.69 7.49 -16.23
CA ALA A 240 16.64 7.92 -17.16
C ALA A 240 15.64 8.91 -16.50
N TRP A 241 15.50 8.91 -15.20
CA TRP A 241 14.61 9.83 -14.48
C TRP A 241 15.15 11.27 -14.40
N GLN A 242 16.46 11.47 -14.55
CA GLN A 242 17.09 12.78 -14.57
C GLN A 242 16.68 13.63 -15.78
N THR A 243 16.05 13.01 -16.78
CA THR A 243 15.51 13.72 -17.96
C THR A 243 14.23 14.52 -17.65
N SER A 244 13.64 14.32 -16.49
CA SER A 244 12.41 14.99 -16.05
C SER A 244 12.53 15.43 -14.61
N ILE A 245 12.49 16.73 -14.34
CA ILE A 245 12.52 17.31 -12.98
C ILE A 245 11.48 16.63 -12.07
N VAL A 246 10.29 16.35 -12.59
CA VAL A 246 9.20 15.71 -11.82
C VAL A 246 9.55 14.28 -11.41
N LEU A 247 10.21 13.51 -12.29
CA LEU A 247 10.60 12.13 -11.99
C LEU A 247 11.82 12.09 -11.07
N GLU A 248 12.73 13.04 -11.20
CA GLU A 248 13.87 13.19 -10.30
C GLU A 248 13.41 13.50 -8.87
N GLU A 249 12.53 14.49 -8.71
CA GLU A 249 11.94 14.82 -7.40
C GLU A 249 11.17 13.63 -6.80
N LEU A 250 10.40 12.91 -7.63
CA LEU A 250 9.68 11.70 -7.23
C LEU A 250 10.63 10.62 -6.73
N ALA A 251 11.64 10.29 -7.50
CA ALA A 251 12.62 9.27 -7.14
C ALA A 251 13.39 9.66 -5.87
N ALA A 252 13.79 10.92 -5.74
CA ALA A 252 14.47 11.43 -4.55
C ALA A 252 13.61 11.31 -3.29
N ALA A 253 12.33 11.73 -3.34
CA ALA A 253 11.41 11.61 -2.23
C ALA A 253 11.18 10.15 -1.80
N MET A 254 11.06 9.25 -2.78
CA MET A 254 10.91 7.82 -2.54
C MET A 254 12.20 7.19 -1.99
N LYS A 255 13.37 7.62 -2.46
CA LYS A 255 14.67 7.13 -2.02
C LYS A 255 14.92 7.40 -0.54
N ILE A 256 14.56 8.56 -0.01
CA ILE A 256 14.64 8.88 1.42
C ILE A 256 13.93 7.81 2.28
N LYS A 257 12.74 7.38 1.84
CA LYS A 257 12.00 6.33 2.55
C LYS A 257 12.58 4.94 2.33
N PHE A 258 13.09 4.68 1.14
CA PHE A 258 13.79 3.44 0.82
C PHE A 258 15.00 3.23 1.74
N GLU A 259 15.88 4.22 1.83
CA GLU A 259 17.07 4.19 2.70
C GLU A 259 16.71 4.03 4.17
N LYS A 260 15.65 4.68 4.63
CA LYS A 260 15.18 4.54 6.02
C LYS A 260 14.83 3.10 6.40
N TYR A 261 14.26 2.33 5.47
CA TYR A 261 13.72 1.00 5.79
C TYR A 261 14.60 -0.16 5.31
N TRP A 262 15.41 0.06 4.28
CA TRP A 262 16.19 -0.99 3.60
C TRP A 262 17.64 -0.61 3.29
N GLY A 263 18.07 0.62 3.57
CA GLY A 263 19.43 1.10 3.26
C GLY A 263 20.50 0.33 4.03
N SER A 264 20.36 0.21 5.34
CA SER A 264 21.34 -0.48 6.21
C SER A 264 21.48 -1.98 5.90
N ASP A 265 20.38 -2.63 5.45
CA ASP A 265 20.37 -4.09 5.22
C ASP A 265 21.02 -4.50 3.90
N ILE A 266 21.24 -3.52 2.99
CA ILE A 266 21.81 -3.79 1.66
C ILE A 266 23.33 -3.55 1.65
N ASP A 267 23.81 -2.57 2.39
CA ASP A 267 25.22 -2.23 2.42
C ASP A 267 26.05 -3.20 3.24
N ASP A 268 25.48 -3.87 4.25
CA ASP A 268 26.12 -4.93 5.03
C ASP A 268 26.19 -6.30 4.29
N SER A 269 25.64 -6.40 3.08
CA SER A 269 25.56 -7.62 2.27
C SER A 269 26.65 -7.72 1.19
N ASN A 270 27.56 -6.74 1.13
CA ASN A 270 28.76 -6.72 0.28
C ASN A 270 30.01 -6.91 1.14
#